data_4aeec24ced62175fb90e6f82c25c66df
#
_entry.id   4aeec24ced62175fb90e6f82c25c66df
#
_cell.length_a   1.000
_cell.length_b   1.000
_cell.length_c   1.000
_cell.angle_alpha   90.00
_cell.angle_beta   90.00
_cell.angle_gamma   90.00
#
_symmetry.space_group_name_H-M   'P 1'
#
loop_
_entity.id
_entity.type
_entity.pdbx_description
1 polymer ?
#
loop_
_entity_poly.entity_id
_entity_poly.type
_entity_poly.pdbx_seq_one_letter_code
_entity_poly.pdbx_strand_id
1 'polypeptide(L)'
;ILIALIVFGGLIILAELGVDIAPLLAGAGVLGLAVGFGSQALVRDIITGLFILIEDTIAVGDVVTVGGHTGVVEDLSIRTIKLRDVGGTVHTVPFGDVTTVENLTKDYSFALLDIGVAYREDTDVVSKILEEVSADLQADEVWGRRIIEPIQVMGVHELADSAVIIRSRIKTQPITQWGVKREFFRRMKKRFDAEGIEMPFPHRTLYFGENKDGSAPPAQVLIQNEPTNE
;
A
#
# COMPACT_ATOMS: atom_id res chain seq x y z
N ILE A 1 32.48 25.83 9.21
CA ILE A 1 32.53 27.10 9.93
C ILE A 1 33.98 27.62 9.96
N LEU A 2 34.98 26.85 10.45
CA LEU A 2 36.39 27.30 10.57
C LEU A 2 36.97 27.73 9.23
N ILE A 3 36.77 26.95 8.15
CA ILE A 3 37.23 27.27 6.79
C ILE A 3 36.62 28.59 6.30
N ALA A 4 35.34 28.81 6.51
CA ALA A 4 34.67 30.06 6.13
C ALA A 4 35.25 31.24 6.88
N LEU A 5 35.50 31.13 8.20
CA LEU A 5 36.10 32.17 9.00
C LEU A 5 37.53 32.50 8.53
N ILE A 6 38.34 31.52 8.17
CA ILE A 6 39.70 31.71 7.63
C ILE A 6 39.64 32.45 6.29
N VAL A 7 38.73 32.04 5.38
CA VAL A 7 38.56 32.69 4.08
C VAL A 7 38.10 34.13 4.24
N PHE A 8 37.06 34.38 5.06
CA PHE A 8 36.60 35.75 5.33
C PHE A 8 37.66 36.62 6.00
N GLY A 9 38.36 36.08 7.01
CA GLY A 9 39.48 36.78 7.66
C GLY A 9 40.60 37.11 6.70
N GLY A 10 40.95 36.18 5.81
CA GLY A 10 41.96 36.41 4.77
C GLY A 10 41.54 37.50 3.78
N LEU A 11 40.27 37.52 3.37
CA LEU A 11 39.74 38.56 2.48
C LEU A 11 39.80 39.96 3.14
N ILE A 12 39.48 40.06 4.43
CA ILE A 12 39.55 41.32 5.18
C ILE A 12 41.02 41.82 5.22
N ILE A 13 41.97 40.93 5.53
CA ILE A 13 43.40 41.29 5.56
C ILE A 13 43.88 41.78 4.18
N LEU A 14 43.49 41.09 3.11
CA LEU A 14 43.83 41.51 1.74
C LEU A 14 43.26 42.89 1.38
N ALA A 15 42.02 43.19 1.81
CA ALA A 15 41.39 44.48 1.62
C ALA A 15 42.13 45.59 2.35
N GLU A 16 42.58 45.39 3.59
CA GLU A 16 43.38 46.34 4.38
C GLU A 16 44.74 46.56 3.75
N LEU A 17 45.29 45.58 3.05
CA LEU A 17 46.53 45.69 2.28
C LEU A 17 46.38 46.45 0.94
N GLY A 18 45.16 46.91 0.62
CA GLY A 18 44.86 47.68 -0.60
C GLY A 18 44.65 46.81 -1.83
N VAL A 19 44.47 45.50 -1.68
CA VAL A 19 44.14 44.58 -2.79
C VAL A 19 42.66 44.72 -3.13
N ASP A 20 42.30 44.86 -4.41
CA ASP A 20 40.93 44.83 -4.87
C ASP A 20 40.36 43.42 -4.71
N ILE A 21 39.46 43.24 -3.74
CA ILE A 21 38.82 41.97 -3.43
C ILE A 21 37.56 41.70 -4.27
N ALA A 22 37.07 42.64 -5.10
CA ALA A 22 35.85 42.48 -5.87
C ALA A 22 35.91 41.30 -6.84
N PRO A 23 37.01 41.03 -7.58
CA PRO A 23 37.11 39.82 -8.41
C PRO A 23 37.13 38.53 -7.61
N LEU A 24 37.71 38.52 -6.43
CA LEU A 24 37.75 37.35 -5.54
C LEU A 24 36.36 37.04 -4.99
N LEU A 25 35.61 38.06 -4.59
CA LEU A 25 34.23 37.92 -4.14
C LEU A 25 33.32 37.43 -5.27
N ALA A 26 33.49 37.94 -6.49
CA ALA A 26 32.75 37.47 -7.66
C ALA A 26 33.03 36.00 -7.94
N GLY A 27 34.28 35.58 -7.93
CA GLY A 27 34.66 34.16 -8.08
C GLY A 27 34.15 33.29 -6.96
N ALA A 28 34.24 33.71 -5.70
CA ALA A 28 33.70 33.01 -4.54
C ALA A 28 32.17 32.89 -4.63
N GLY A 29 31.48 33.92 -5.16
CA GLY A 29 30.04 33.88 -5.39
C GLY A 29 29.63 32.79 -6.39
N VAL A 30 30.34 32.66 -7.51
CA VAL A 30 30.10 31.60 -8.50
C VAL A 30 30.34 30.21 -7.90
N LEU A 31 31.43 30.04 -7.13
CA LEU A 31 31.69 28.77 -6.40
C LEU A 31 30.62 28.47 -5.36
N GLY A 32 30.16 29.50 -4.63
CA GLY A 32 29.05 29.36 -3.68
C GLY A 32 27.78 28.90 -4.31
N LEU A 33 27.41 29.42 -5.49
CA LEU A 33 26.26 28.97 -6.26
C LEU A 33 26.42 27.50 -6.72
N ALA A 34 27.59 27.12 -7.22
CA ALA A 34 27.88 25.76 -7.65
C ALA A 34 27.73 24.74 -6.50
N VAL A 35 28.29 25.07 -5.32
CA VAL A 35 28.14 24.25 -4.10
C VAL A 35 26.70 24.24 -3.62
N GLY A 36 25.99 25.37 -3.67
CA GLY A 36 24.56 25.47 -3.32
C GLY A 36 23.68 24.55 -4.15
N PHE A 37 23.82 24.63 -5.47
CA PHE A 37 23.09 23.72 -6.37
C PHE A 37 23.48 22.24 -6.17
N GLY A 38 24.79 21.97 -5.99
CA GLY A 38 25.27 20.61 -5.75
C GLY A 38 24.80 20.00 -4.43
N SER A 39 24.51 20.82 -3.40
CA SER A 39 24.03 20.37 -2.09
C SER A 39 22.50 20.44 -1.93
N GLN A 40 21.77 20.92 -2.91
CA GLN A 40 20.31 21.14 -2.82
C GLN A 40 19.54 19.87 -2.40
N ALA A 41 19.87 18.70 -2.95
CA ALA A 41 19.23 17.44 -2.59
C ALA A 41 19.46 17.09 -1.12
N LEU A 42 20.70 17.23 -0.64
CA LEU A 42 21.05 16.98 0.77
C LEU A 42 20.27 17.86 1.73
N VAL A 43 20.16 19.15 1.42
CA VAL A 43 19.39 20.10 2.24
C VAL A 43 17.92 19.73 2.25
N ARG A 44 17.36 19.35 1.11
CA ARG A 44 15.97 18.89 1.00
C ARG A 44 15.75 17.62 1.85
N ASP A 45 16.62 16.61 1.73
CA ASP A 45 16.54 15.37 2.52
C ASP A 45 16.44 15.68 4.02
N ILE A 46 17.36 16.54 4.51
CA ILE A 46 17.45 16.88 5.94
C ILE A 46 16.20 17.63 6.41
N ILE A 47 15.75 18.64 5.64
CA ILE A 47 14.58 19.42 6.02
C ILE A 47 13.32 18.56 6.04
N THR A 48 13.08 17.75 4.98
CA THR A 48 11.92 16.86 4.92
C THR A 48 11.97 15.82 6.05
N GLY A 49 13.14 15.20 6.27
CA GLY A 49 13.32 14.23 7.34
C GLY A 49 13.08 14.80 8.73
N LEU A 50 13.54 16.04 8.97
CA LEU A 50 13.31 16.74 10.24
C LEU A 50 11.81 16.95 10.50
N PHE A 51 11.03 17.37 9.50
CA PHE A 51 9.59 17.55 9.64
C PHE A 51 8.87 16.21 9.90
N ILE A 52 9.22 15.16 9.17
CA ILE A 52 8.65 13.82 9.37
C ILE A 52 8.88 13.33 10.82
N LEU A 53 10.08 13.57 11.36
CA LEU A 53 10.43 13.18 12.73
C LEU A 53 9.74 14.04 13.80
N ILE A 54 9.60 15.37 13.57
CA ILE A 54 8.95 16.27 14.52
C ILE A 54 7.44 16.03 14.57
N GLU A 55 6.81 15.76 13.41
CA GLU A 55 5.38 15.51 13.29
C GLU A 55 4.97 14.08 13.69
N ASP A 56 5.94 13.20 13.99
CA ASP A 56 5.71 11.78 14.31
C ASP A 56 4.80 11.08 13.27
N THR A 57 5.00 11.43 11.99
CA THR A 57 4.21 10.88 10.88
C THR A 57 4.48 9.38 10.69
N ILE A 58 5.72 8.95 10.96
CA ILE A 58 6.22 7.58 10.80
C ILE A 58 7.01 7.20 12.05
N ALA A 59 6.81 5.99 12.55
CA ALA A 59 7.60 5.38 13.61
C ALA A 59 8.29 4.09 13.16
N VAL A 60 9.38 3.73 13.83
CA VAL A 60 10.02 2.40 13.64
C VAL A 60 9.03 1.31 14.04
N GLY A 61 8.84 0.33 13.16
CA GLY A 61 7.84 -0.74 13.31
C GLY A 61 6.55 -0.51 12.53
N ASP A 62 6.25 0.73 12.07
CA ASP A 62 5.13 0.98 11.18
C ASP A 62 5.31 0.29 9.82
N VAL A 63 4.21 -0.03 9.16
CA VAL A 63 4.21 -0.41 7.76
C VAL A 63 3.78 0.79 6.93
N VAL A 64 4.67 1.25 6.08
CA VAL A 64 4.46 2.46 5.28
C VAL A 64 4.75 2.22 3.81
N THR A 65 4.12 3.03 2.95
CA THR A 65 4.51 3.18 1.55
C THR A 65 5.18 4.54 1.37
N VAL A 66 6.45 4.52 0.97
CA VAL A 66 7.27 5.72 0.78
C VAL A 66 8.11 5.56 -0.48
N GLY A 67 8.12 6.55 -1.36
CA GLY A 67 8.89 6.50 -2.60
C GLY A 67 8.55 5.30 -3.50
N GLY A 68 7.30 4.83 -3.48
CA GLY A 68 6.84 3.67 -4.24
C GLY A 68 7.21 2.30 -3.62
N HIS A 69 7.83 2.28 -2.44
CA HIS A 69 8.20 1.06 -1.72
C HIS A 69 7.33 0.90 -0.47
N THR A 70 6.75 -0.30 -0.29
CA THR A 70 5.96 -0.66 0.90
C THR A 70 6.75 -1.62 1.77
N GLY A 71 6.87 -1.31 3.06
CA GLY A 71 7.58 -2.18 4.00
C GLY A 71 7.47 -1.73 5.45
N VAL A 72 7.99 -2.57 6.34
CA VAL A 72 8.16 -2.24 7.75
C VAL A 72 9.33 -1.27 7.90
N VAL A 73 9.13 -0.20 8.65
CA VAL A 73 10.17 0.76 8.99
C VAL A 73 11.15 0.10 9.96
N GLU A 74 12.39 -0.13 9.53
CA GLU A 74 13.45 -0.66 10.37
C GLU A 74 14.28 0.43 11.04
N ASP A 75 14.50 1.52 10.29
CA ASP A 75 15.38 2.61 10.76
C ASP A 75 14.96 3.93 10.14
N LEU A 76 15.01 4.98 10.96
CA LEU A 76 14.76 6.37 10.57
C LEU A 76 16.00 7.19 10.92
N SER A 77 16.68 7.70 9.92
CA SER A 77 17.76 8.67 10.09
C SER A 77 17.26 10.07 9.75
N ILE A 78 18.08 11.10 9.98
CA ILE A 78 17.72 12.48 9.62
C ILE A 78 17.52 12.67 8.10
N ARG A 79 18.07 11.79 7.26
CA ARG A 79 18.10 11.95 5.80
C ARG A 79 17.42 10.82 5.03
N THR A 80 17.32 9.63 5.62
CA THR A 80 16.81 8.43 4.94
C THR A 80 15.93 7.59 5.84
N ILE A 81 14.98 6.90 5.24
CA ILE A 81 14.20 5.83 5.85
C ILE A 81 14.64 4.48 5.27
N LYS A 82 14.72 3.45 6.11
CA LYS A 82 14.93 2.06 5.69
C LYS A 82 13.64 1.26 5.89
N LEU A 83 13.17 0.65 4.82
CA LEU A 83 11.97 -0.17 4.78
C LEU A 83 12.36 -1.61 4.42
N ARG A 84 11.84 -2.60 5.16
CA ARG A 84 11.93 -4.01 4.75
C ARG A 84 10.59 -4.46 4.20
N ASP A 85 10.59 -4.91 2.96
CA ASP A 85 9.38 -5.44 2.32
C ASP A 85 9.06 -6.88 2.80
N VAL A 86 7.90 -7.39 2.36
CA VAL A 86 7.46 -8.75 2.72
C VAL A 86 8.37 -9.84 2.15
N GLY A 87 9.13 -9.55 1.11
CA GLY A 87 10.14 -10.45 0.52
C GLY A 87 11.49 -10.42 1.24
N GLY A 88 11.66 -9.52 2.23
CA GLY A 88 12.88 -9.35 3.00
C GLY A 88 13.87 -8.34 2.41
N THR A 89 13.56 -7.68 1.28
CA THR A 89 14.42 -6.67 0.66
C THR A 89 14.42 -5.40 1.48
N VAL A 90 15.59 -4.81 1.69
CA VAL A 90 15.73 -3.51 2.38
C VAL A 90 15.83 -2.39 1.36
N HIS A 91 14.88 -1.47 1.41
CA HIS A 91 14.86 -0.25 0.61
C HIS A 91 15.34 0.92 1.46
N THR A 92 16.32 1.65 0.97
CA THR A 92 16.80 2.89 1.61
C THR A 92 16.35 4.06 0.75
N VAL A 93 15.40 4.84 1.25
CA VAL A 93 14.78 5.95 0.52
C VAL A 93 15.23 7.28 1.13
N PRO A 94 15.86 8.19 0.34
CA PRO A 94 16.14 9.54 0.78
C PRO A 94 14.84 10.34 0.98
N PHE A 95 14.77 11.17 2.02
CA PHE A 95 13.55 11.94 2.27
C PHE A 95 13.24 12.99 1.19
N GLY A 96 14.25 13.46 0.45
CA GLY A 96 14.06 14.37 -0.68
C GLY A 96 13.27 13.79 -1.85
N ASP A 97 13.20 12.45 -1.95
CA ASP A 97 12.42 11.74 -2.97
C ASP A 97 11.00 11.42 -2.49
N VAL A 98 10.67 11.76 -1.22
CA VAL A 98 9.37 11.47 -0.61
C VAL A 98 8.42 12.63 -0.87
N THR A 99 7.39 12.40 -1.67
CA THR A 99 6.30 13.36 -1.93
C THR A 99 5.06 13.05 -1.10
N THR A 100 4.82 11.77 -0.82
CA THR A 100 3.67 11.29 -0.06
C THR A 100 4.11 10.17 0.86
N VAL A 101 3.56 10.13 2.05
CA VAL A 101 3.71 9.05 3.02
C VAL A 101 2.33 8.42 3.23
N GLU A 102 2.21 7.12 2.97
CA GLU A 102 1.04 6.34 3.33
C GLU A 102 1.40 5.46 4.53
N ASN A 103 0.86 5.75 5.70
CA ASN A 103 1.04 4.91 6.88
C ASN A 103 -0.13 3.94 7.00
N LEU A 104 0.13 2.65 6.82
CA LEU A 104 -0.88 1.59 6.81
C LEU A 104 -1.23 1.08 8.21
N THR A 105 -0.54 1.56 9.23
CA THR A 105 -0.60 1.00 10.60
C THR A 105 -0.68 2.07 11.69
N LYS A 106 -0.79 3.36 11.36
CA LYS A 106 -0.92 4.43 12.36
C LYS A 106 -2.25 4.28 13.12
N ASP A 107 -2.18 4.19 14.44
CA ASP A 107 -3.29 4.08 15.40
C ASP A 107 -4.15 2.81 15.25
N TYR A 108 -4.70 2.52 14.09
CA TYR A 108 -5.48 1.33 13.75
C TYR A 108 -5.36 1.01 12.27
N SER A 109 -5.85 -0.16 11.88
CA SER A 109 -5.87 -0.58 10.48
C SER A 109 -7.23 -1.16 10.09
N PHE A 110 -7.51 -1.25 8.80
CA PHE A 110 -8.67 -1.98 8.30
C PHE A 110 -8.24 -3.20 7.49
N ALA A 111 -8.83 -4.35 7.82
CA ALA A 111 -8.88 -5.49 6.92
C ALA A 111 -10.00 -5.25 5.91
N LEU A 112 -9.68 -4.71 4.72
CA LEU A 112 -10.62 -4.51 3.64
C LEU A 112 -10.88 -5.83 2.91
N LEU A 113 -12.16 -6.19 2.74
CA LEU A 113 -12.63 -7.46 2.21
C LEU A 113 -13.55 -7.17 1.01
N ASP A 114 -13.11 -7.57 -0.17
CA ASP A 114 -13.94 -7.58 -1.38
C ASP A 114 -14.25 -9.05 -1.69
N ILE A 115 -15.53 -9.42 -1.59
CA ILE A 115 -16.01 -10.79 -1.62
C ILE A 115 -16.92 -10.95 -2.82
N GLY A 116 -16.50 -11.76 -3.80
CA GLY A 116 -17.28 -12.06 -5.00
C GLY A 116 -18.18 -13.26 -4.80
N VAL A 117 -19.48 -13.10 -5.06
CA VAL A 117 -20.48 -14.14 -5.07
C VAL A 117 -21.19 -14.22 -6.42
N ALA A 118 -21.80 -15.36 -6.74
CA ALA A 118 -22.54 -15.52 -7.99
C ALA A 118 -23.76 -14.57 -8.05
N TYR A 119 -24.14 -14.13 -9.24
CA TYR A 119 -25.29 -13.25 -9.47
C TYR A 119 -26.62 -13.81 -8.96
N ARG A 120 -26.72 -15.13 -8.81
CA ARG A 120 -27.91 -15.80 -8.29
C ARG A 120 -28.05 -15.77 -6.76
N GLU A 121 -26.95 -15.41 -6.05
CA GLU A 121 -26.93 -15.37 -4.60
C GLU A 121 -27.66 -14.13 -4.08
N ASP A 122 -28.40 -14.30 -2.99
CA ASP A 122 -29.03 -13.19 -2.29
C ASP A 122 -27.98 -12.45 -1.46
N THR A 123 -27.74 -11.20 -1.80
CA THR A 123 -26.72 -10.35 -1.16
C THR A 123 -27.00 -10.05 0.30
N ASP A 124 -28.28 -10.05 0.72
CA ASP A 124 -28.67 -9.82 2.11
C ASP A 124 -28.37 -11.07 2.97
N VAL A 125 -28.63 -12.26 2.42
CA VAL A 125 -28.26 -13.53 3.05
C VAL A 125 -26.75 -13.64 3.19
N VAL A 126 -26.00 -13.32 2.12
CA VAL A 126 -24.54 -13.32 2.14
C VAL A 126 -24.02 -12.34 3.18
N SER A 127 -24.55 -11.12 3.23
CA SER A 127 -24.14 -10.10 4.21
C SER A 127 -24.30 -10.59 5.64
N LYS A 128 -25.42 -11.25 5.95
CA LYS A 128 -25.68 -11.83 7.27
C LYS A 128 -24.66 -12.94 7.61
N ILE A 129 -24.35 -13.81 6.66
CA ILE A 129 -23.33 -14.86 6.85
C ILE A 129 -21.95 -14.22 7.14
N LEU A 130 -21.59 -13.14 6.46
CA LEU A 130 -20.32 -12.43 6.73
C LEU A 130 -20.28 -11.86 8.15
N GLU A 131 -21.41 -11.32 8.66
CA GLU A 131 -21.53 -10.83 10.03
C GLU A 131 -21.37 -11.98 11.04
N GLU A 132 -22.01 -13.14 10.80
CA GLU A 132 -21.90 -14.33 11.63
C GLU A 132 -20.45 -14.86 11.67
N VAL A 133 -19.79 -14.98 10.52
CA VAL A 133 -18.36 -15.39 10.42
C VAL A 133 -17.46 -14.43 11.17
N SER A 134 -17.74 -13.13 11.11
CA SER A 134 -16.98 -12.12 11.85
C SER A 134 -17.21 -12.22 13.36
N ALA A 135 -18.44 -12.48 13.79
CA ALA A 135 -18.76 -12.69 15.21
C ALA A 135 -18.02 -13.91 15.78
N ASP A 136 -17.98 -15.02 15.02
CA ASP A 136 -17.22 -16.23 15.38
C ASP A 136 -15.70 -15.94 15.46
N LEU A 137 -15.20 -15.10 14.55
CA LEU A 137 -13.79 -14.70 14.55
C LEU A 137 -13.47 -13.79 15.75
N GLN A 138 -14.39 -12.92 16.11
CA GLN A 138 -14.25 -11.99 17.23
C GLN A 138 -14.35 -12.72 18.59
N ALA A 139 -15.11 -13.81 18.67
CA ALA A 139 -15.21 -14.67 19.85
C ALA A 139 -13.97 -15.55 20.09
N ASP A 140 -13.09 -15.67 19.11
CA ASP A 140 -11.87 -16.47 19.20
C ASP A 140 -10.83 -15.80 20.13
N GLU A 141 -10.20 -16.57 21.02
CA GLU A 141 -9.25 -16.05 22.00
C GLU A 141 -8.01 -15.39 21.40
N VAL A 142 -7.57 -15.85 20.22
CA VAL A 142 -6.36 -15.34 19.54
C VAL A 142 -6.70 -14.21 18.59
N TRP A 143 -7.77 -14.36 17.81
CA TRP A 143 -8.13 -13.43 16.75
C TRP A 143 -8.99 -12.27 17.27
N GLY A 144 -9.85 -12.52 18.24
CA GLY A 144 -10.71 -11.49 18.85
C GLY A 144 -9.93 -10.34 19.43
N ARG A 145 -8.77 -10.61 20.05
CA ARG A 145 -7.88 -9.56 20.60
C ARG A 145 -7.30 -8.61 19.56
N ARG A 146 -7.30 -8.99 18.28
CA ARG A 146 -6.77 -8.22 17.16
C ARG A 146 -7.83 -7.37 16.47
N ILE A 147 -9.10 -7.59 16.80
CA ILE A 147 -10.25 -6.90 16.22
C ILE A 147 -10.71 -5.82 17.22
N ILE A 148 -10.80 -4.58 16.75
CA ILE A 148 -11.23 -3.44 17.58
C ILE A 148 -12.74 -3.25 17.48
N GLU A 149 -13.31 -3.37 16.28
CA GLU A 149 -14.74 -3.20 16.02
C GLU A 149 -15.27 -4.35 15.17
N PRO A 150 -16.57 -4.72 15.31
CA PRO A 150 -17.20 -5.71 14.45
C PRO A 150 -17.06 -5.37 12.96
N ILE A 151 -17.30 -6.36 12.10
CA ILE A 151 -17.33 -6.14 10.65
C ILE A 151 -18.37 -5.09 10.29
N GLN A 152 -17.99 -4.21 9.40
CA GLN A 152 -18.90 -3.30 8.72
C GLN A 152 -19.12 -3.81 7.30
N VAL A 153 -20.28 -4.38 7.02
CA VAL A 153 -20.69 -4.72 5.65
C VAL A 153 -21.17 -3.45 4.98
N MET A 154 -20.49 -3.03 3.91
CA MET A 154 -20.79 -1.80 3.18
C MET A 154 -21.82 -2.02 2.07
N GLY A 155 -22.12 -3.30 1.76
CA GLY A 155 -23.05 -3.71 0.73
C GLY A 155 -22.38 -4.02 -0.60
N VAL A 156 -23.18 -4.07 -1.67
CA VAL A 156 -22.72 -4.31 -3.04
C VAL A 156 -21.86 -3.14 -3.48
N HIS A 157 -20.59 -3.43 -3.77
CA HIS A 157 -19.61 -2.46 -4.20
C HIS A 157 -19.51 -2.38 -5.72
N GLU A 158 -19.61 -3.53 -6.39
CA GLU A 158 -19.44 -3.63 -7.83
C GLU A 158 -20.25 -4.82 -8.38
N LEU A 159 -20.79 -4.63 -9.58
CA LEU A 159 -21.36 -5.69 -10.41
C LEU A 159 -20.31 -6.02 -11.48
N ALA A 160 -19.40 -6.95 -11.15
CA ALA A 160 -18.28 -7.33 -12.00
C ALA A 160 -18.71 -8.34 -13.08
N ASP A 161 -17.84 -8.64 -14.06
CA ASP A 161 -18.16 -9.49 -15.22
C ASP A 161 -18.74 -10.85 -14.87
N SER A 162 -18.33 -11.44 -13.74
CA SER A 162 -18.75 -12.81 -13.36
C SER A 162 -19.22 -12.91 -11.90
N ALA A 163 -19.20 -11.81 -11.13
CA ALA A 163 -19.51 -11.81 -9.71
C ALA A 163 -20.16 -10.51 -9.26
N VAL A 164 -20.95 -10.59 -8.21
CA VAL A 164 -21.37 -9.44 -7.40
C VAL A 164 -20.36 -9.29 -6.27
N ILE A 165 -19.71 -8.14 -6.19
CA ILE A 165 -18.69 -7.86 -5.18
C ILE A 165 -19.31 -7.16 -3.98
N ILE A 166 -19.29 -7.82 -2.84
CA ILE A 166 -19.72 -7.25 -1.55
C ILE A 166 -18.48 -6.76 -0.83
N ARG A 167 -18.45 -5.46 -0.53
CA ARG A 167 -17.37 -4.85 0.23
C ARG A 167 -17.69 -4.80 1.70
N SER A 168 -16.72 -5.20 2.49
CA SER A 168 -16.77 -5.16 3.95
C SER A 168 -15.42 -4.76 4.51
N ARG A 169 -15.38 -4.32 5.77
CA ARG A 169 -14.12 -4.03 6.47
C ARG A 169 -14.21 -4.41 7.94
N ILE A 170 -13.09 -4.82 8.50
CA ILE A 170 -12.93 -5.09 9.93
C ILE A 170 -11.85 -4.15 10.47
N LYS A 171 -12.16 -3.37 11.51
CA LYS A 171 -11.19 -2.52 12.18
C LYS A 171 -10.32 -3.37 13.10
N THR A 172 -9.02 -3.27 12.93
CA THR A 172 -8.03 -4.11 13.61
C THR A 172 -6.96 -3.28 14.31
N GLN A 173 -6.28 -3.90 15.26
CA GLN A 173 -5.03 -3.35 15.76
C GLN A 173 -4.00 -3.23 14.61
N PRO A 174 -3.05 -2.26 14.72
CA PRO A 174 -1.98 -2.10 13.75
C PRO A 174 -1.27 -3.42 13.42
N ILE A 175 -0.87 -3.59 12.17
CA ILE A 175 -0.12 -4.75 11.64
C ILE A 175 -0.95 -6.06 11.58
N THR A 176 -2.07 -6.17 12.31
CA THR A 176 -2.85 -7.42 12.37
C THR A 176 -3.85 -7.61 11.23
N GLN A 177 -4.13 -6.56 10.45
CA GLN A 177 -5.14 -6.54 9.38
C GLN A 177 -4.97 -7.65 8.34
N TRP A 178 -3.74 -7.95 7.94
CA TRP A 178 -3.47 -9.02 6.96
C TRP A 178 -3.72 -10.42 7.54
N GLY A 179 -3.38 -10.61 8.83
CA GLY A 179 -3.66 -11.86 9.54
C GLY A 179 -5.15 -12.09 9.70
N VAL A 180 -5.87 -11.08 10.19
CA VAL A 180 -7.33 -11.11 10.35
C VAL A 180 -8.03 -11.38 9.01
N LYS A 181 -7.61 -10.70 7.93
CA LYS A 181 -8.15 -10.91 6.57
C LYS A 181 -7.99 -12.36 6.12
N ARG A 182 -6.80 -12.95 6.26
CA ARG A 182 -6.55 -14.35 5.85
C ARG A 182 -7.38 -15.35 6.64
N GLU A 183 -7.48 -15.16 7.96
CA GLU A 183 -8.28 -16.05 8.80
C GLU A 183 -9.78 -15.89 8.55
N PHE A 184 -10.25 -14.65 8.33
CA PHE A 184 -11.63 -14.40 7.91
C PHE A 184 -11.95 -15.13 6.61
N PHE A 185 -11.13 -14.99 5.57
CA PHE A 185 -11.35 -15.70 4.30
C PHE A 185 -11.34 -17.21 4.45
N ARG A 186 -10.48 -17.77 5.33
CA ARG A 186 -10.47 -19.21 5.61
C ARG A 186 -11.79 -19.69 6.25
N ARG A 187 -12.33 -18.94 7.22
CA ARG A 187 -13.61 -19.27 7.87
C ARG A 187 -14.78 -19.05 6.94
N MET A 188 -14.80 -17.92 6.24
CA MET A 188 -15.80 -17.57 5.24
C MET A 188 -15.92 -18.67 4.17
N LYS A 189 -14.78 -19.11 3.60
CA LYS A 189 -14.80 -20.19 2.59
C LYS A 189 -15.48 -21.45 3.10
N LYS A 190 -15.18 -21.87 4.33
CA LYS A 190 -15.82 -23.05 4.93
C LYS A 190 -17.32 -22.85 5.15
N ARG A 191 -17.72 -21.63 5.57
CA ARG A 191 -19.14 -21.34 5.81
C ARG A 191 -19.90 -21.27 4.48
N PHE A 192 -19.34 -20.65 3.46
CA PHE A 192 -19.96 -20.60 2.13
C PHE A 192 -20.15 -22.00 1.54
N ASP A 193 -19.16 -22.89 1.67
CA ASP A 193 -19.27 -24.28 1.24
C ASP A 193 -20.41 -25.03 1.97
N ALA A 194 -20.55 -24.78 3.27
CA ALA A 194 -21.60 -25.42 4.09
C ALA A 194 -23.01 -24.89 3.79
N GLU A 195 -23.14 -23.61 3.45
CA GLU A 195 -24.40 -22.94 3.12
C GLU A 195 -24.75 -23.02 1.61
N GLY A 196 -23.84 -23.56 0.78
CA GLY A 196 -24.03 -23.66 -0.66
C GLY A 196 -23.92 -22.33 -1.41
N ILE A 197 -23.29 -21.32 -0.81
CA ILE A 197 -23.03 -20.01 -1.46
C ILE A 197 -21.94 -20.21 -2.51
N GLU A 198 -22.24 -19.84 -3.76
CA GLU A 198 -21.32 -19.98 -4.87
C GLU A 198 -20.37 -18.78 -4.98
N MET A 199 -19.08 -19.07 -5.00
CA MET A 199 -18.04 -18.16 -5.46
C MET A 199 -17.76 -18.48 -6.93
N PRO A 200 -18.18 -17.61 -7.88
CA PRO A 200 -18.20 -17.96 -9.29
C PRO A 200 -16.78 -18.04 -9.87
N PHE A 201 -16.60 -18.99 -10.79
CA PHE A 201 -15.46 -18.94 -11.70
C PHE A 201 -15.69 -17.90 -12.80
N PRO A 202 -14.64 -17.44 -13.51
CA PRO A 202 -14.82 -16.56 -14.65
C PRO A 202 -15.76 -17.19 -15.68
N HIS A 203 -16.87 -16.51 -15.99
CA HIS A 203 -17.83 -16.95 -17.01
C HIS A 203 -17.56 -16.25 -18.34
N ARG A 204 -17.81 -16.95 -19.45
CA ARG A 204 -17.81 -16.39 -20.77
C ARG A 204 -19.06 -16.85 -21.53
N THR A 205 -19.81 -15.91 -22.06
CA THR A 205 -20.90 -16.22 -22.99
C THR A 205 -20.33 -16.38 -24.39
N LEU A 206 -20.58 -17.54 -25.02
CA LEU A 206 -20.19 -17.80 -26.39
C LEU A 206 -21.39 -17.51 -27.29
N TYR A 207 -21.24 -16.55 -28.18
CA TYR A 207 -22.23 -16.26 -29.20
C TYR A 207 -21.77 -16.84 -30.53
N PHE A 208 -22.52 -17.82 -31.06
CA PHE A 208 -22.16 -18.54 -32.29
C PHE A 208 -22.60 -17.80 -33.57
N GLY A 209 -23.12 -16.59 -33.43
CA GLY A 209 -23.63 -15.80 -34.54
C GLY A 209 -24.97 -16.30 -35.07
N GLU A 210 -25.69 -15.40 -35.77
CA GLU A 210 -26.92 -15.74 -36.48
C GLU A 210 -26.70 -15.50 -37.99
N ASN A 211 -27.19 -16.41 -38.80
CA ASN A 211 -27.27 -16.21 -40.24
C ASN A 211 -28.30 -15.13 -40.55
N LYS A 212 -28.29 -14.57 -41.77
CA LYS A 212 -29.26 -13.56 -42.18
C LYS A 212 -30.73 -14.03 -42.17
N ASP A 213 -30.95 -15.35 -42.14
CA ASP A 213 -32.26 -16.00 -42.06
C ASP A 213 -32.73 -16.27 -40.61
N GLY A 214 -31.94 -15.80 -39.58
CA GLY A 214 -32.25 -16.01 -38.19
C GLY A 214 -31.86 -17.38 -37.62
N SER A 215 -31.19 -18.23 -38.41
CA SER A 215 -30.70 -19.53 -37.96
C SER A 215 -29.29 -19.36 -37.34
N ALA A 216 -29.02 -20.07 -36.26
CA ALA A 216 -27.68 -20.20 -35.70
C ALA A 216 -27.04 -21.53 -36.08
N PRO A 217 -25.73 -21.59 -36.40
CA PRO A 217 -25.05 -22.85 -36.65
C PRO A 217 -25.09 -23.72 -35.41
N PRO A 218 -25.38 -25.04 -35.51
CA PRO A 218 -25.41 -25.94 -34.37
C PRO A 218 -24.01 -26.01 -33.71
N ALA A 219 -23.92 -25.75 -32.40
CA ALA A 219 -22.73 -26.01 -31.64
C ALA A 219 -22.61 -27.53 -31.39
N GLN A 220 -21.57 -28.18 -31.93
CA GLN A 220 -21.24 -29.54 -31.64
C GLN A 220 -20.32 -29.58 -30.40
N VAL A 221 -20.85 -30.08 -29.28
CA VAL A 221 -20.06 -30.34 -28.07
C VAL A 221 -19.71 -31.83 -28.06
N LEU A 222 -18.43 -32.16 -28.29
CA LEU A 222 -17.90 -33.50 -28.13
C LEU A 222 -17.49 -33.68 -26.67
N ILE A 223 -18.28 -34.46 -25.90
CA ILE A 223 -17.90 -34.91 -24.57
C ILE A 223 -17.08 -36.19 -24.75
N GLN A 224 -15.74 -36.09 -24.62
CA GLN A 224 -14.88 -37.26 -24.53
C GLN A 224 -14.86 -37.72 -23.07
N ASN A 225 -15.56 -38.81 -22.76
CA ASN A 225 -15.34 -39.48 -21.51
C ASN A 225 -14.02 -40.27 -21.65
N GLU A 226 -12.96 -39.80 -20.98
CA GLU A 226 -11.77 -40.65 -20.81
C GLU A 226 -12.20 -41.91 -20.01
N PRO A 227 -11.85 -43.12 -20.48
CA PRO A 227 -12.10 -44.32 -19.69
C PRO A 227 -11.30 -44.21 -18.39
N THR A 228 -11.98 -44.27 -17.25
CA THR A 228 -11.38 -44.49 -15.94
C THR A 228 -10.58 -45.78 -16.02
N ASN A 229 -9.25 -45.68 -16.05
CA ASN A 229 -8.39 -46.83 -15.84
C ASN A 229 -8.52 -47.25 -14.36
N GLU A 230 -9.20 -48.38 -14.14
CA GLU A 230 -9.16 -49.15 -12.89
C GLU A 230 -7.75 -49.71 -12.63
#